data_1c9854f23bc75263466d926b318ae225
#
_entry.id   1c9854f23bc75263466d926b318ae225
#
_cell.length_a   1.000
_cell.length_b   1.000
_cell.length_c   1.000
_cell.angle_alpha   90.00
_cell.angle_beta   90.00
_cell.angle_gamma   90.00
#
_symmetry.space_group_name_H-M   'P 1'
#
loop_
_entity.id
_entity.type
_entity.pdbx_description
1 polymer ?
#
loop_
_entity_poly.entity_id
_entity_poly.type
_entity_poly.pdbx_seq_one_letter_code
_entity_poly.pdbx_strand_id
1 'polypeptide(L)'
;MVCKNCAATQMKPTQTPTHRRCAAVLLPRLAAMAVALGALLAFAAGPAWAEKADHLMPLNIASERGGSVDVANQRTEFLGDVVLSRGSLVLRAERIDLRETGDGYYQANASGKTGKQVSFRQARDVPGEAIEGFADQLEYDTRSDSVRFLGNAVVRRTQGSKVADEVTGAIIVYNNRSEVFTAEGGAASPHPSGRVRVVLMPRGAAAAEASPAASAAASAVPLQPSVTLPKRQP
;
A
#
# COMPACT_ATOMS: atom_id res chain seq x y z
N MET A 1 9.24 15.74 -79.39
CA MET A 1 7.97 16.20 -80.01
C MET A 1 7.23 16.98 -78.96
N VAL A 2 7.37 18.32 -78.89
CA VAL A 2 6.59 19.32 -79.60
C VAL A 2 5.09 19.12 -79.35
N CYS A 3 4.41 19.97 -78.65
CA CYS A 3 3.92 21.32 -78.85
C CYS A 3 3.26 21.85 -77.59
N LYS A 4 3.57 23.01 -77.06
CA LYS A 4 3.15 24.38 -77.47
C LYS A 4 1.65 24.67 -77.25
N ASN A 5 1.49 25.64 -76.40
CA ASN A 5 0.80 26.97 -76.54
C ASN A 5 -0.55 27.11 -75.85
N CYS A 6 -0.59 28.14 -75.09
CA CYS A 6 -1.22 29.45 -75.13
C CYS A 6 -2.62 29.46 -74.55
N ALA A 7 -3.13 30.40 -73.84
CA ALA A 7 -2.88 31.84 -73.78
C ALA A 7 -3.58 32.46 -72.54
N ALA A 8 -3.12 33.58 -72.17
CA ALA A 8 -3.64 34.49 -71.16
C ALA A 8 -5.07 35.03 -71.46
N THR A 9 -5.81 35.26 -70.42
CA THR A 9 -6.77 36.41 -70.47
C THR A 9 -6.85 37.02 -69.09
N GLN A 10 -6.37 38.22 -68.97
CA GLN A 10 -6.57 39.13 -67.88
C GLN A 10 -8.01 39.65 -67.87
N MET A 11 -8.61 39.80 -66.71
CA MET A 11 -9.53 40.90 -66.45
C MET A 11 -9.54 41.34 -64.99
N LYS A 12 -9.40 42.58 -64.76
CA LYS A 12 -9.23 43.44 -63.61
C LYS A 12 -10.59 43.81 -62.98
N PRO A 13 -10.62 44.62 -61.93
CA PRO A 13 -11.16 44.31 -60.59
C PRO A 13 -12.51 45.00 -60.34
N THR A 14 -13.21 44.57 -59.33
CA THR A 14 -14.33 45.38 -58.81
C THR A 14 -14.24 45.48 -57.28
N GLN A 15 -14.38 46.70 -56.87
CA GLN A 15 -14.16 47.26 -55.56
C GLN A 15 -15.19 46.82 -54.50
N THR A 16 -14.74 46.88 -53.29
CA THR A 16 -15.35 46.81 -51.94
C THR A 16 -16.77 47.41 -51.85
N PRO A 17 -17.53 47.00 -50.78
CA PRO A 17 -17.60 47.92 -49.68
C PRO A 17 -17.41 47.33 -48.28
N THR A 18 -16.73 48.11 -47.50
CA THR A 18 -16.66 48.15 -46.02
C THR A 18 -17.98 47.85 -45.31
N HIS A 19 -18.07 46.83 -44.49
CA HIS A 19 -19.00 46.79 -43.38
C HIS A 19 -18.33 46.25 -42.08
N ARG A 20 -18.01 47.23 -41.23
CA ARG A 20 -18.16 47.29 -39.76
C ARG A 20 -17.66 46.17 -38.93
N ARG A 21 -16.57 46.46 -38.29
CA ARG A 21 -16.04 45.92 -37.03
C ARG A 21 -17.11 45.91 -35.93
N CYS A 22 -17.59 44.77 -35.47
CA CYS A 22 -18.26 44.59 -34.19
C CYS A 22 -18.54 43.12 -33.93
N ALA A 23 -17.50 42.24 -33.83
CA ALA A 23 -17.67 40.87 -33.33
C ALA A 23 -16.35 40.22 -32.82
N ALA A 24 -15.35 41.04 -32.41
CA ALA A 24 -14.02 40.50 -32.09
C ALA A 24 -13.66 40.48 -30.59
N VAL A 25 -14.63 40.69 -29.69
CA VAL A 25 -14.31 40.77 -28.21
C VAL A 25 -14.90 39.62 -27.40
N LEU A 26 -15.78 38.80 -27.96
CA LEU A 26 -16.40 37.69 -27.20
C LEU A 26 -15.69 36.32 -27.33
N LEU A 27 -14.94 36.11 -28.42
CA LEU A 27 -14.25 34.79 -28.63
C LEU A 27 -13.12 34.45 -27.63
N PRO A 28 -12.28 35.40 -27.15
CA PRO A 28 -11.18 35.01 -26.23
C PRO A 28 -11.66 34.60 -24.83
N ARG A 29 -12.85 35.06 -24.40
CA ARG A 29 -13.37 34.68 -23.07
C ARG A 29 -13.97 33.28 -23.03
N LEU A 30 -14.55 32.80 -24.11
CA LEU A 30 -15.07 31.43 -24.21
C LEU A 30 -13.93 30.41 -24.33
N ALA A 31 -12.85 30.73 -25.03
CA ALA A 31 -11.66 29.87 -25.11
C ALA A 31 -10.93 29.74 -23.76
N ALA A 32 -10.84 30.83 -22.98
CA ALA A 32 -10.25 30.82 -21.66
C ALA A 32 -11.06 29.98 -20.64
N MET A 33 -12.38 29.99 -20.70
CA MET A 33 -13.25 29.15 -19.86
C MET A 33 -13.15 27.67 -20.22
N ALA A 34 -13.00 27.31 -21.48
CA ALA A 34 -12.85 25.91 -21.90
C ALA A 34 -11.51 25.32 -21.45
N VAL A 35 -10.43 26.11 -21.46
CA VAL A 35 -9.12 25.66 -20.93
C VAL A 35 -9.13 25.53 -19.42
N ALA A 36 -9.81 26.42 -18.69
CA ALA A 36 -9.95 26.33 -17.24
C ALA A 36 -10.78 25.11 -16.79
N LEU A 37 -11.85 24.78 -17.54
CA LEU A 37 -12.68 23.60 -17.27
C LEU A 37 -11.94 22.28 -17.59
N GLY A 38 -11.10 22.27 -18.63
CA GLY A 38 -10.24 21.12 -18.97
C GLY A 38 -9.13 20.86 -17.95
N ALA A 39 -8.56 21.91 -17.36
CA ALA A 39 -7.55 21.79 -16.31
C ALA A 39 -8.15 21.28 -14.98
N LEU A 40 -9.41 21.59 -14.67
CA LEU A 40 -10.10 21.09 -13.48
C LEU A 40 -10.42 19.59 -13.57
N LEU A 41 -10.68 19.05 -14.77
CA LEU A 41 -10.93 17.63 -15.00
C LEU A 41 -9.66 16.76 -14.94
N ALA A 42 -8.47 17.33 -15.18
CA ALA A 42 -7.20 16.61 -15.11
C ALA A 42 -6.74 16.31 -13.67
N PHE A 43 -7.26 17.01 -12.66
CA PHE A 43 -6.94 16.77 -11.24
C PHE A 43 -7.80 15.68 -10.57
N ALA A 44 -8.79 15.12 -11.28
CA ALA A 44 -9.66 14.05 -10.77
C ALA A 44 -9.13 12.63 -11.04
N ALA A 45 -7.86 12.47 -11.49
CA ALA A 45 -7.19 11.17 -11.48
C ALA A 45 -6.85 10.82 -10.03
N GLY A 46 -7.84 10.25 -9.32
CA GLY A 46 -7.65 9.68 -7.99
C GLY A 46 -6.56 8.61 -8.01
N PRO A 47 -5.94 8.31 -6.86
CA PRO A 47 -4.91 7.29 -6.77
C PRO A 47 -5.46 5.95 -7.26
N ALA A 48 -4.80 5.38 -8.25
CA ALA A 48 -5.12 4.05 -8.74
C ALA A 48 -4.99 3.05 -7.57
N TRP A 49 -5.97 2.20 -7.41
CA TRP A 49 -6.08 1.14 -6.42
C TRP A 49 -4.89 0.18 -6.57
N ALA A 50 -3.95 0.21 -5.63
CA ALA A 50 -2.63 -0.39 -5.80
C ALA A 50 -2.62 -1.90 -5.53
N GLU A 51 -3.31 -2.39 -4.51
CA GLU A 51 -3.21 -3.77 -4.02
C GLU A 51 -3.84 -4.79 -4.98
N LYS A 52 -5.04 -4.51 -5.49
CA LYS A 52 -5.75 -5.40 -6.42
C LYS A 52 -5.10 -5.51 -7.80
N ALA A 53 -4.22 -4.58 -8.14
CA ALA A 53 -3.46 -4.61 -9.39
C ALA A 53 -2.12 -5.37 -9.25
N ASP A 54 -1.61 -5.59 -8.05
CA ASP A 54 -0.31 -6.23 -7.80
C ASP A 54 -0.21 -7.64 -8.38
N HIS A 55 -1.31 -8.40 -8.37
CA HIS A 55 -1.33 -9.76 -8.93
C HIS A 55 -1.10 -9.83 -10.45
N LEU A 56 -1.26 -8.71 -11.16
CA LEU A 56 -1.00 -8.58 -12.60
C LEU A 56 0.43 -8.12 -12.90
N MET A 57 1.16 -7.66 -11.89
CA MET A 57 2.51 -7.14 -12.06
C MET A 57 3.54 -8.27 -12.16
N PRO A 58 4.63 -8.07 -12.90
CA PRO A 58 5.71 -9.04 -13.00
C PRO A 58 6.36 -9.26 -11.63
N LEU A 59 6.77 -10.50 -11.38
CA LEU A 59 7.56 -10.90 -10.23
C LEU A 59 9.03 -10.62 -10.53
N ASN A 60 9.67 -9.77 -9.73
CA ASN A 60 11.09 -9.44 -9.83
C ASN A 60 11.84 -9.98 -8.63
N ILE A 61 13.03 -10.57 -8.85
CA ILE A 61 13.89 -11.07 -7.78
C ILE A 61 15.30 -10.53 -7.99
N ALA A 62 15.88 -10.01 -6.92
CA ALA A 62 17.28 -9.59 -6.86
C ALA A 62 17.96 -10.23 -5.65
N SER A 63 19.24 -10.58 -5.76
CA SER A 63 20.03 -11.16 -4.66
C SER A 63 21.50 -10.74 -4.74
N GLU A 64 22.18 -10.68 -3.59
CA GLU A 64 23.58 -10.29 -3.54
C GLU A 64 24.53 -11.44 -3.89
N ARG A 65 24.20 -12.68 -3.50
CA ARG A 65 25.06 -13.85 -3.75
C ARG A 65 24.69 -14.64 -5.01
N GLY A 66 23.65 -14.19 -5.73
CA GLY A 66 23.18 -14.86 -6.93
C GLY A 66 22.20 -16.00 -6.64
N GLY A 67 21.94 -16.82 -7.67
CA GLY A 67 20.98 -17.90 -7.59
C GLY A 67 21.04 -18.81 -8.82
N SER A 68 20.17 -19.81 -8.84
CA SER A 68 20.01 -20.73 -9.96
C SER A 68 18.57 -20.71 -10.47
N VAL A 69 18.41 -20.81 -11.76
CA VAL A 69 17.13 -20.93 -12.45
C VAL A 69 17.11 -22.25 -13.21
N ASP A 70 16.35 -23.22 -12.70
CA ASP A 70 16.14 -24.51 -13.34
C ASP A 70 14.82 -24.48 -14.10
N VAL A 71 14.94 -24.19 -15.41
CA VAL A 71 13.78 -24.07 -16.30
C VAL A 71 13.09 -25.42 -16.51
N ALA A 72 13.86 -26.52 -16.50
CA ALA A 72 13.30 -27.86 -16.74
C ALA A 72 12.41 -28.33 -15.59
N ASN A 73 12.81 -28.02 -14.36
CA ASN A 73 12.07 -28.38 -13.14
C ASN A 73 11.23 -27.22 -12.57
N GLN A 74 11.15 -26.09 -13.28
CA GLN A 74 10.39 -24.90 -12.90
C GLN A 74 10.73 -24.42 -11.47
N ARG A 75 12.01 -24.46 -11.13
CA ARG A 75 12.51 -24.10 -9.80
C ARG A 75 13.59 -23.03 -9.90
N THR A 76 13.46 -22.05 -9.04
CA THR A 76 14.43 -20.96 -8.93
C THR A 76 14.84 -20.80 -7.47
N GLU A 77 16.13 -20.68 -7.22
CA GLU A 77 16.68 -20.46 -5.87
C GLU A 77 17.61 -19.24 -5.89
N PHE A 78 17.43 -18.36 -4.91
CA PHE A 78 18.26 -17.19 -4.68
C PHE A 78 18.77 -17.12 -3.26
N LEU A 79 20.00 -16.64 -3.09
CA LEU A 79 20.72 -16.58 -1.82
C LEU A 79 21.34 -15.20 -1.61
N GLY A 80 21.39 -14.77 -0.34
CA GLY A 80 22.04 -13.53 0.10
C GLY A 80 21.20 -12.28 -0.12
N ASP A 81 20.62 -11.79 0.96
CA ASP A 81 19.82 -10.56 1.02
C ASP A 81 18.84 -10.42 -0.16
N VAL A 82 18.08 -11.48 -0.37
CA VAL A 82 17.18 -11.60 -1.51
C VAL A 82 16.01 -10.66 -1.35
N VAL A 83 15.70 -9.89 -2.39
CA VAL A 83 14.54 -9.02 -2.48
C VAL A 83 13.64 -9.52 -3.62
N LEU A 84 12.44 -9.96 -3.27
CA LEU A 84 11.38 -10.29 -4.21
C LEU A 84 10.35 -9.17 -4.19
N SER A 85 9.97 -8.67 -5.37
CA SER A 85 8.97 -7.61 -5.49
C SER A 85 7.94 -7.91 -6.57
N ARG A 86 6.68 -7.52 -6.30
CA ARG A 86 5.56 -7.62 -7.22
C ARG A 86 4.58 -6.47 -6.95
N GLY A 87 4.58 -5.45 -7.81
CA GLY A 87 3.83 -4.23 -7.55
C GLY A 87 4.27 -3.56 -6.25
N SER A 88 3.36 -3.38 -5.31
CA SER A 88 3.63 -2.81 -3.98
C SER A 88 4.19 -3.82 -2.98
N LEU A 89 4.06 -5.13 -3.26
CA LEU A 89 4.59 -6.20 -2.44
C LEU A 89 6.11 -6.24 -2.50
N VAL A 90 6.74 -6.27 -1.34
CA VAL A 90 8.19 -6.45 -1.17
C VAL A 90 8.43 -7.49 -0.07
N LEU A 91 9.15 -8.55 -0.43
CA LEU A 91 9.59 -9.61 0.46
C LEU A 91 11.12 -9.63 0.51
N ARG A 92 11.71 -9.61 1.71
CA ARG A 92 13.16 -9.67 1.92
C ARG A 92 13.51 -10.88 2.78
N ALA A 93 14.50 -11.65 2.34
CA ALA A 93 14.94 -12.85 3.02
C ALA A 93 16.42 -13.15 2.77
N GLU A 94 17.02 -14.04 3.52
CA GLU A 94 18.36 -14.56 3.24
C GLU A 94 18.35 -15.53 2.07
N ARG A 95 17.27 -16.32 1.93
CA ARG A 95 17.07 -17.30 0.87
C ARG A 95 15.61 -17.30 0.42
N ILE A 96 15.40 -17.39 -0.88
CA ILE A 96 14.08 -17.59 -1.48
C ILE A 96 14.17 -18.76 -2.47
N ASP A 97 13.32 -19.77 -2.25
CA ASP A 97 13.04 -20.85 -3.18
C ASP A 97 11.69 -20.56 -3.86
N LEU A 98 11.71 -20.42 -5.16
CA LEU A 98 10.52 -20.19 -5.98
C LEU A 98 10.23 -21.42 -6.82
N ARG A 99 8.98 -21.88 -6.83
CA ARG A 99 8.50 -22.92 -7.71
C ARG A 99 7.34 -22.39 -8.54
N GLU A 100 7.44 -22.54 -9.84
CA GLU A 100 6.33 -22.32 -10.74
C GLU A 100 5.43 -23.56 -10.75
N THR A 101 4.12 -23.37 -10.70
CA THR A 101 3.13 -24.44 -10.88
C THR A 101 2.68 -24.50 -12.34
N GLY A 102 2.24 -25.68 -12.80
CA GLY A 102 1.88 -25.89 -14.21
C GLY A 102 0.83 -24.93 -14.81
N ASP A 103 0.20 -24.12 -13.96
CA ASP A 103 -0.82 -23.12 -14.34
C ASP A 103 -0.26 -21.68 -14.38
N GLY A 104 1.07 -21.52 -14.28
CA GLY A 104 1.74 -20.21 -14.30
C GLY A 104 1.65 -19.44 -12.98
N TYR A 105 1.24 -20.10 -11.88
CA TYR A 105 1.32 -19.54 -10.53
C TYR A 105 2.66 -19.88 -9.87
N TYR A 106 3.01 -19.12 -8.85
CA TYR A 106 4.27 -19.30 -8.11
C TYR A 106 4.01 -19.57 -6.64
N GLN A 107 4.82 -20.47 -6.08
CA GLN A 107 4.97 -20.66 -4.65
C GLN A 107 6.38 -20.26 -4.25
N ALA A 108 6.50 -19.28 -3.37
CA ALA A 108 7.77 -18.81 -2.84
C ALA A 108 7.91 -19.22 -1.38
N ASN A 109 9.03 -19.87 -1.04
CA ASN A 109 9.43 -20.17 0.33
C ASN A 109 10.63 -19.29 0.66
N ALA A 110 10.46 -18.41 1.63
CA ALA A 110 11.50 -17.51 2.08
C ALA A 110 11.95 -17.87 3.49
N SER A 111 13.26 -17.85 3.74
CA SER A 111 13.84 -18.08 5.07
C SER A 111 14.79 -16.96 5.45
N GLY A 112 14.73 -16.58 6.73
CA GLY A 112 15.66 -15.66 7.34
C GLY A 112 16.98 -16.35 7.68
N LYS A 113 17.89 -15.60 8.29
CA LYS A 113 19.10 -16.14 8.94
C LYS A 113 19.06 -15.85 10.43
N THR A 114 19.94 -16.49 11.19
CA THR A 114 20.10 -16.21 12.62
C THR A 114 20.20 -14.72 12.89
N GLY A 115 19.26 -14.18 13.67
CA GLY A 115 19.19 -12.77 14.04
C GLY A 115 18.60 -11.83 13.00
N LYS A 116 18.18 -12.33 11.80
CA LYS A 116 17.49 -11.53 10.78
C LYS A 116 16.30 -12.31 10.22
N GLN A 117 15.11 -11.90 10.63
CA GLN A 117 13.87 -12.51 10.16
C GLN A 117 13.59 -12.12 8.69
N VAL A 118 12.72 -12.91 8.06
CA VAL A 118 12.06 -12.52 6.81
C VAL A 118 11.20 -11.30 7.07
N SER A 119 11.18 -10.36 6.16
CA SER A 119 10.28 -9.20 6.21
C SER A 119 9.42 -9.12 4.96
N PHE A 120 8.15 -8.83 5.18
CA PHE A 120 7.13 -8.65 4.15
C PHE A 120 6.49 -7.28 4.31
N ARG A 121 6.22 -6.61 3.19
CA ARG A 121 5.44 -5.38 3.15
C ARG A 121 4.62 -5.33 1.88
N GLN A 122 3.35 -4.92 2.01
CA GLN A 122 2.45 -4.69 0.89
C GLN A 122 1.53 -3.50 1.21
N ALA A 123 1.38 -2.57 0.26
CA ALA A 123 0.40 -1.50 0.40
C ALA A 123 -1.02 -2.05 0.26
N ARG A 124 -1.97 -1.45 0.97
CA ARG A 124 -3.40 -1.76 0.85
C ARG A 124 -4.10 -0.79 -0.11
N ASP A 125 -5.30 -1.16 -0.52
CA ASP A 125 -6.16 -0.29 -1.34
C ASP A 125 -6.58 1.02 -0.63
N VAL A 126 -6.40 1.07 0.70
CA VAL A 126 -6.63 2.27 1.49
C VAL A 126 -5.37 3.14 1.48
N PRO A 127 -5.45 4.39 1.02
CA PRO A 127 -4.28 5.26 0.92
C PRO A 127 -3.53 5.41 2.25
N GLY A 128 -2.23 5.18 2.19
CA GLY A 128 -1.34 5.26 3.35
C GLY A 128 -1.38 4.04 4.27
N GLU A 129 -2.20 3.03 4.01
CA GLU A 129 -2.18 1.77 4.74
C GLU A 129 -1.25 0.75 4.09
N ALA A 130 -0.61 -0.06 4.93
CA ALA A 130 0.18 -1.20 4.50
C ALA A 130 0.08 -2.35 5.52
N ILE A 131 0.30 -3.57 5.04
CA ILE A 131 0.57 -4.74 5.87
C ILE A 131 2.07 -4.95 5.92
N GLU A 132 2.59 -5.12 7.10
CA GLU A 132 3.98 -5.48 7.37
C GLU A 132 4.01 -6.77 8.18
N GLY A 133 4.88 -7.70 7.80
CA GLY A 133 5.01 -8.98 8.48
C GLY A 133 6.47 -9.37 8.68
N PHE A 134 6.75 -10.04 9.80
CA PHE A 134 8.06 -10.57 10.17
C PHE A 134 7.88 -11.99 10.67
N ALA A 135 8.75 -12.90 10.27
CA ALA A 135 8.76 -14.29 10.72
C ALA A 135 10.13 -14.93 10.45
N ASP A 136 10.36 -16.11 11.02
CA ASP A 136 11.58 -16.89 10.73
C ASP A 136 11.53 -17.45 9.30
N GLN A 137 10.32 -17.84 8.85
CA GLN A 137 10.06 -18.31 7.50
C GLN A 137 8.75 -17.71 6.97
N LEU A 138 8.63 -17.63 5.64
CA LEU A 138 7.43 -17.13 4.98
C LEU A 138 7.16 -17.97 3.73
N GLU A 139 5.89 -18.34 3.55
CA GLU A 139 5.39 -18.99 2.35
C GLU A 139 4.41 -18.03 1.65
N TYR A 140 4.64 -17.77 0.37
CA TYR A 140 3.75 -16.96 -0.46
C TYR A 140 3.21 -17.80 -1.62
N ASP A 141 1.90 -17.91 -1.73
CA ASP A 141 1.21 -18.61 -2.79
C ASP A 141 0.42 -17.60 -3.63
N THR A 142 0.83 -17.43 -4.89
CA THR A 142 0.20 -16.47 -5.81
C THR A 142 -1.15 -16.93 -6.33
N ARG A 143 -1.49 -18.24 -6.27
CA ARG A 143 -2.79 -18.76 -6.68
C ARG A 143 -3.88 -18.39 -5.67
N SER A 144 -3.63 -18.65 -4.41
CA SER A 144 -4.54 -18.30 -3.31
C SER A 144 -4.41 -16.84 -2.89
N ASP A 145 -3.35 -16.16 -3.35
CA ASP A 145 -2.94 -14.82 -2.95
C ASP A 145 -2.87 -14.72 -1.43
N SER A 146 -2.13 -15.66 -0.83
CA SER A 146 -2.00 -15.78 0.61
C SER A 146 -0.53 -15.86 1.04
N VAL A 147 -0.28 -15.30 2.21
CA VAL A 147 1.04 -15.26 2.86
C VAL A 147 0.94 -15.96 4.21
N ARG A 148 1.79 -16.97 4.45
CA ARG A 148 1.93 -17.64 5.73
C ARG A 148 3.25 -17.25 6.38
N PHE A 149 3.16 -16.72 7.57
CA PHE A 149 4.28 -16.36 8.42
C PHE A 149 4.48 -17.46 9.46
N LEU A 150 5.67 -18.03 9.54
CA LEU A 150 6.00 -19.22 10.31
C LEU A 150 7.15 -18.94 11.28
N GLY A 151 6.94 -19.19 12.56
CA GLY A 151 7.91 -18.98 13.62
C GLY A 151 8.10 -17.51 13.99
N ASN A 152 7.95 -17.18 15.24
CA ASN A 152 8.09 -15.83 15.79
C ASN A 152 7.33 -14.76 14.95
N ALA A 153 6.12 -15.13 14.49
CA ALA A 153 5.37 -14.35 13.54
C ALA A 153 4.76 -13.09 14.17
N VAL A 154 4.97 -11.96 13.54
CA VAL A 154 4.39 -10.66 13.87
C VAL A 154 3.86 -10.04 12.60
N VAL A 155 2.58 -9.68 12.56
CA VAL A 155 1.99 -8.98 11.42
C VAL A 155 1.32 -7.71 11.92
N ARG A 156 1.55 -6.60 11.23
CA ARG A 156 1.07 -5.27 11.56
C ARG A 156 0.30 -4.68 10.39
N ARG A 157 -0.79 -4.02 10.69
CA ARG A 157 -1.38 -3.05 9.78
C ARG A 157 -0.87 -1.67 10.19
N THR A 158 -0.29 -0.97 9.24
CA THR A 158 0.24 0.38 9.46
C THR A 158 -0.59 1.41 8.72
N GLN A 159 -0.65 2.64 9.26
CA GLN A 159 -1.19 3.80 8.58
C GLN A 159 -0.15 4.92 8.62
N GLY A 160 0.45 5.20 7.48
CA GLY A 160 1.66 6.01 7.42
C GLY A 160 2.78 5.33 8.21
N SER A 161 3.34 6.03 9.20
CA SER A 161 4.37 5.52 10.11
C SER A 161 3.81 4.89 11.40
N LYS A 162 2.49 4.93 11.62
CA LYS A 162 1.88 4.44 12.86
C LYS A 162 1.37 3.01 12.70
N VAL A 163 1.58 2.17 13.71
CA VAL A 163 0.98 0.84 13.80
C VAL A 163 -0.46 1.02 14.25
N ALA A 164 -1.40 0.53 13.43
CA ALA A 164 -2.83 0.56 13.71
C ALA A 164 -3.28 -0.74 14.41
N ASP A 165 -2.83 -1.89 13.92
CA ASP A 165 -3.15 -3.19 14.53
C ASP A 165 -1.90 -4.07 14.51
N GLU A 166 -1.79 -4.99 15.48
CA GLU A 166 -0.70 -5.96 15.55
C GLU A 166 -1.25 -7.34 15.95
N VAL A 167 -0.83 -8.36 15.24
CA VAL A 167 -1.11 -9.76 15.52
C VAL A 167 0.21 -10.48 15.70
N THR A 168 0.35 -11.26 16.78
CA THR A 168 1.51 -12.12 17.05
C THR A 168 1.08 -13.56 17.28
N GLY A 169 1.86 -14.51 16.77
CA GLY A 169 1.55 -15.94 16.91
C GLY A 169 2.71 -16.82 16.46
N ALA A 170 2.52 -18.12 16.54
CA ALA A 170 3.47 -19.10 15.99
C ALA A 170 3.31 -19.20 14.47
N ILE A 171 2.07 -19.15 13.98
CA ILE A 171 1.72 -19.15 12.57
C ILE A 171 0.68 -18.07 12.36
N ILE A 172 0.87 -17.22 11.34
CA ILE A 172 -0.12 -16.24 10.92
C ILE A 172 -0.32 -16.40 9.41
N VAL A 173 -1.57 -16.53 8.99
CA VAL A 173 -1.94 -16.57 7.57
C VAL A 173 -2.69 -15.30 7.23
N TYR A 174 -2.22 -14.59 6.24
CA TYR A 174 -2.91 -13.43 5.65
C TYR A 174 -3.39 -13.78 4.25
N ASN A 175 -4.67 -13.59 3.99
CA ASN A 175 -5.25 -13.74 2.66
C ASN A 175 -5.55 -12.34 2.09
N ASN A 176 -4.83 -11.98 1.04
CA ASN A 176 -4.94 -10.66 0.40
C ASN A 176 -6.34 -10.39 -0.19
N ARG A 177 -6.98 -11.42 -0.76
CA ARG A 177 -8.29 -11.23 -1.42
C ARG A 177 -9.42 -10.95 -0.44
N SER A 178 -9.40 -11.62 0.70
CA SER A 178 -10.43 -11.48 1.76
C SER A 178 -10.02 -10.50 2.85
N GLU A 179 -8.75 -10.07 2.87
CA GLU A 179 -8.15 -9.22 3.90
C GLU A 179 -8.29 -9.81 5.33
N VAL A 180 -8.29 -11.14 5.42
CA VAL A 180 -8.49 -11.87 6.68
C VAL A 180 -7.15 -12.39 7.21
N PHE A 181 -6.93 -12.20 8.50
CA PHE A 181 -5.85 -12.81 9.26
C PHE A 181 -6.38 -14.00 10.07
N THR A 182 -5.67 -15.11 9.98
CA THR A 182 -5.84 -16.27 10.88
C THR A 182 -4.53 -16.46 11.64
N ALA A 183 -4.59 -16.59 12.95
CA ALA A 183 -3.41 -16.74 13.79
C ALA A 183 -3.52 -17.96 14.69
N GLU A 184 -2.43 -18.71 14.80
CA GLU A 184 -2.29 -19.89 15.65
C GLU A 184 -1.17 -19.66 16.68
N GLY A 185 -1.44 -20.10 17.90
CA GLY A 185 -0.45 -20.13 18.98
C GLY A 185 0.47 -21.35 18.87
N GLY A 186 1.48 -21.42 19.72
CA GLY A 186 2.40 -22.54 19.81
C GLY A 186 3.75 -22.13 20.38
N ALA A 187 4.65 -23.08 20.55
CA ALA A 187 5.98 -22.86 21.12
C ALA A 187 6.83 -21.85 20.33
N ALA A 188 6.57 -21.73 19.00
CA ALA A 188 7.24 -20.77 18.12
C ALA A 188 6.56 -19.37 18.10
N SER A 189 5.64 -19.08 19.04
CA SER A 189 5.09 -17.72 19.18
C SER A 189 6.09 -16.82 19.90
N PRO A 190 6.22 -15.53 19.48
CA PRO A 190 7.07 -14.59 20.21
C PRO A 190 6.54 -14.28 21.63
N HIS A 191 5.28 -14.61 21.92
CA HIS A 191 4.73 -14.45 23.26
C HIS A 191 5.22 -15.58 24.20
N PRO A 192 5.75 -15.28 25.40
CA PRO A 192 6.34 -16.28 26.30
C PRO A 192 5.43 -17.45 26.67
N SER A 193 4.09 -17.24 26.68
CA SER A 193 3.12 -18.29 26.96
C SER A 193 2.67 -19.08 25.72
N GLY A 194 3.28 -18.86 24.57
CA GLY A 194 2.88 -19.49 23.29
C GLY A 194 1.52 -19.03 22.75
N ARG A 195 0.89 -18.03 23.34
CA ARG A 195 -0.43 -17.56 22.95
C ARG A 195 -0.38 -16.63 21.72
N VAL A 196 -1.49 -16.60 21.01
CA VAL A 196 -1.78 -15.51 20.06
C VAL A 196 -2.07 -14.24 20.85
N ARG A 197 -1.51 -13.12 20.41
CA ARG A 197 -1.84 -11.78 20.92
C ARG A 197 -2.31 -10.92 19.77
N VAL A 198 -3.42 -10.22 19.98
CA VAL A 198 -3.95 -9.23 19.02
C VAL A 198 -4.11 -7.90 19.73
N VAL A 199 -3.59 -6.84 19.14
CA VAL A 199 -3.75 -5.46 19.59
C VAL A 199 -4.45 -4.71 18.49
N LEU A 200 -5.63 -4.17 18.78
CA LEU A 200 -6.42 -3.36 17.86
C LEU A 200 -6.50 -1.94 18.40
N MET A 201 -6.05 -0.97 17.60
CA MET A 201 -6.19 0.43 17.98
C MET A 201 -7.59 0.94 17.65
N PRO A 202 -8.22 1.71 18.54
CA PRO A 202 -9.52 2.33 18.27
C PRO A 202 -9.44 3.22 17.01
N ARG A 203 -10.35 3.01 16.07
CA ARG A 203 -10.47 3.87 14.90
C ARG A 203 -10.93 5.25 15.36
N GLY A 204 -10.08 6.26 15.26
CA GLY A 204 -10.33 7.62 15.74
C GLY A 204 -9.38 8.11 16.84
N ALA A 205 -8.57 7.24 17.45
CA ALA A 205 -7.58 7.65 18.45
C ALA A 205 -6.41 8.48 17.88
N ALA A 206 -6.23 8.47 16.56
CA ALA A 206 -5.22 9.31 15.91
C ALA A 206 -5.45 10.82 16.02
N ALA A 207 -6.64 11.24 16.46
CA ALA A 207 -6.98 12.66 16.69
C ALA A 207 -6.81 13.09 18.15
N ALA A 208 -6.61 12.17 19.10
CA ALA A 208 -6.59 12.48 20.54
C ALA A 208 -5.17 12.76 21.09
N GLU A 209 -4.11 12.46 20.34
CA GLU A 209 -2.73 12.71 20.79
C GLU A 209 -2.23 14.16 20.58
N ALA A 210 -3.07 15.06 20.09
CA ALA A 210 -2.70 16.46 19.90
C ALA A 210 -3.02 17.37 21.12
N SER A 211 -3.38 16.83 22.29
CA SER A 211 -3.65 17.66 23.47
C SER A 211 -2.88 17.17 24.70
N PRO A 212 -1.64 17.65 24.93
CA PRO A 212 -0.95 17.39 26.19
C PRO A 212 -1.50 18.17 27.39
N ALA A 213 -2.64 18.87 27.24
CA ALA A 213 -3.17 19.75 28.26
C ALA A 213 -4.25 19.15 29.19
N ALA A 214 -4.73 17.92 28.96
CA ALA A 214 -5.82 17.36 29.76
C ALA A 214 -5.36 16.43 30.91
N SER A 215 -4.08 16.14 31.06
CA SER A 215 -3.58 15.23 32.10
C SER A 215 -3.11 15.92 33.39
N ALA A 216 -3.16 17.25 33.49
CA ALA A 216 -2.70 17.99 34.67
C ALA A 216 -3.83 18.44 35.64
N ALA A 217 -5.10 18.18 35.30
CA ALA A 217 -6.21 18.68 36.09
C ALA A 217 -6.94 17.64 36.97
N ALA A 218 -6.47 16.39 37.00
CA ALA A 218 -7.15 15.32 37.77
C ALA A 218 -6.47 14.94 39.08
N SER A 219 -5.55 15.74 39.58
CA SER A 219 -4.85 15.48 40.86
C SER A 219 -4.99 16.64 41.81
N ALA A 220 -6.19 16.88 42.37
CA ALA A 220 -6.38 17.55 43.64
C ALA A 220 -7.87 17.55 44.01
N VAL A 221 -8.41 16.45 44.50
CA VAL A 221 -9.59 16.48 45.35
C VAL A 221 -9.08 16.29 46.78
N PRO A 222 -9.10 17.33 47.62
CA PRO A 222 -8.73 17.16 49.03
C PRO A 222 -9.84 16.38 49.74
N LEU A 223 -9.47 15.26 50.34
CA LEU A 223 -10.33 14.50 51.25
C LEU A 223 -10.61 15.34 52.48
N GLN A 224 -11.86 15.74 52.70
CA GLN A 224 -12.31 16.35 53.95
C GLN A 224 -12.39 15.27 55.04
N PRO A 225 -11.87 15.51 56.27
CA PRO A 225 -12.00 14.57 57.36
C PRO A 225 -13.46 14.48 57.84
N SER A 226 -13.92 13.24 58.02
CA SER A 226 -15.24 12.93 58.55
C SER A 226 -15.42 13.52 59.94
N VAL A 227 -16.45 14.30 60.12
CA VAL A 227 -16.87 14.84 61.42
C VAL A 227 -17.41 13.71 62.30
N THR A 228 -16.89 13.67 63.48
CA THR A 228 -17.15 12.77 64.63
C THR A 228 -18.64 12.54 64.89
N LEU A 229 -19.09 11.29 65.01
CA LEU A 229 -20.36 10.85 65.44
C LEU A 229 -20.57 11.22 66.99
N PRO A 230 -21.69 11.76 67.43
CA PRO A 230 -21.90 12.00 68.79
C PRO A 230 -22.14 10.70 69.55
N LYS A 231 -21.46 10.58 70.71
CA LYS A 231 -21.53 9.49 71.67
C LYS A 231 -22.89 9.48 72.34
N ARG A 232 -23.64 8.37 72.19
CA ARG A 232 -24.87 8.11 72.97
C ARG A 232 -24.52 7.91 74.41
N GLN A 233 -25.08 8.71 75.37
CA GLN A 233 -25.03 8.48 76.79
C GLN A 233 -26.24 7.66 77.25
N PRO A 234 -26.13 6.96 78.42
CA PRO A 234 -27.05 5.96 78.90
C PRO A 234 -28.39 6.51 79.43
#